data_b0db44362bfc077026d520872367eae9
#
_entry.id   b0db44362bfc077026d520872367eae9
#
_cell.length_a   1.000
_cell.length_b   1.000
_cell.length_c   1.000
_cell.angle_alpha   90.00
_cell.angle_beta   90.00
_cell.angle_gamma   90.00
#
_symmetry.space_group_name_H-M   'P 1'
#
loop_
_entity.id
_entity.type
_entity.pdbx_description
1 polymer ?
#
loop_
_entity_poly.entity_id
_entity_poly.type
_entity_poly.pdbx_seq_one_letter_code
_entity_poly.pdbx_strand_id
1 'polypeptide(L)'
;MELQAYIIIGLKIIIGISILNVWLIQSNKHTKWRGGDATTIIEEFNVYGLSKSFYVTIYILKVSLAILLLASIQFDVLTLVSSLGLALLLLGSILMHVKVKDVWYKSFPAFLFMLMNLVIAFLSL
;
A
#
# COMPACT_ATOMS: atom_id res chain seq x y z
N MET A 1 8.53 -12.68 22.67
CA MET A 1 7.62 -11.55 22.88
C MET A 1 8.22 -10.24 22.43
N GLU A 2 9.34 -9.84 23.03
CA GLU A 2 9.99 -8.60 22.64
C GLU A 2 10.44 -8.59 21.18
N LEU A 3 11.00 -9.72 20.71
CA LEU A 3 11.44 -9.82 19.32
C LEU A 3 10.25 -9.65 18.35
N GLN A 4 9.13 -10.30 18.66
CA GLN A 4 7.93 -10.16 17.84
C GLN A 4 7.43 -8.71 17.84
N ALA A 5 7.45 -8.03 18.99
CA ALA A 5 7.04 -6.64 19.08
C ALA A 5 7.94 -5.74 18.23
N TYR A 6 9.25 -5.95 18.28
CA TYR A 6 10.19 -5.17 17.46
C TYR A 6 10.01 -5.43 15.97
N ILE A 7 9.74 -6.68 15.58
CA ILE A 7 9.46 -7.01 14.18
C ILE A 7 8.22 -6.28 13.69
N ILE A 8 7.15 -6.29 14.48
CA ILE A 8 5.91 -5.60 14.13
C ILE A 8 6.15 -4.09 13.98
N ILE A 9 6.86 -3.49 14.91
CA ILE A 9 7.18 -2.05 14.84
C ILE A 9 8.00 -1.74 13.60
N GLY A 10 9.02 -2.53 13.32
CA GLY A 10 9.85 -2.36 12.12
C GLY A 10 9.03 -2.45 10.85
N LEU A 11 8.15 -3.44 10.75
CA LEU A 11 7.27 -3.59 9.59
C LEU A 11 6.33 -2.39 9.44
N LYS A 12 5.74 -1.92 10.54
CA LYS A 12 4.85 -0.75 10.51
C LYS A 12 5.58 0.49 9.99
N ILE A 13 6.81 0.71 10.42
CA ILE A 13 7.61 1.85 9.98
C ILE A 13 7.93 1.72 8.50
N ILE A 14 8.40 0.56 8.06
CA ILE A 14 8.76 0.34 6.65
C ILE A 14 7.54 0.58 5.75
N ILE A 15 6.42 -0.05 6.07
CA ILE A 15 5.21 0.05 5.24
C ILE A 15 4.67 1.48 5.25
N GLY A 16 4.50 2.06 6.43
CA GLY A 16 3.91 3.39 6.56
C GLY A 16 4.73 4.45 5.84
N ILE A 17 6.02 4.47 6.07
CA ILE A 17 6.91 5.45 5.43
C ILE A 17 6.96 5.23 3.93
N SER A 18 7.03 3.97 3.49
CA SER A 18 7.09 3.65 2.05
C SER A 18 5.83 4.09 1.32
N ILE A 19 4.65 3.82 1.88
CA ILE A 19 3.38 4.21 1.25
C ILE A 19 3.25 5.73 1.21
N LEU A 20 3.60 6.42 2.29
CA LEU A 20 3.56 7.88 2.30
C LEU A 20 4.54 8.46 1.27
N ASN A 21 5.72 7.87 1.16
CA ASN A 21 6.70 8.29 0.15
C ASN A 21 6.13 8.16 -1.26
N VAL A 22 5.55 6.99 -1.58
CA VAL A 22 5.01 6.74 -2.93
C VAL A 22 3.88 7.72 -3.27
N TRP A 23 2.96 7.93 -2.34
CA TRP A 23 1.76 8.71 -2.63
C TRP A 23 1.91 10.21 -2.44
N LEU A 24 2.77 10.67 -1.54
CA LEU A 24 2.96 12.09 -1.28
C LEU A 24 4.16 12.69 -2.03
N ILE A 25 5.23 11.91 -2.21
CA ILE A 25 6.47 12.43 -2.78
C ILE A 25 6.66 11.93 -4.22
N GLN A 26 6.43 10.64 -4.46
CA GLN A 26 6.73 9.99 -5.74
C GLN A 26 5.54 9.93 -6.70
N SER A 27 4.36 10.45 -6.32
CA SER A 27 3.13 10.27 -7.10
C SER A 27 3.24 10.79 -8.53
N ASN A 28 4.03 11.84 -8.77
CA ASN A 28 4.22 12.44 -10.08
C ASN A 28 5.55 12.03 -10.74
N LYS A 29 6.26 11.07 -10.17
CA LYS A 29 7.55 10.63 -10.69
C LYS A 29 7.43 9.27 -11.36
N HIS A 30 8.16 9.09 -12.45
CA HIS A 30 8.19 7.81 -13.14
C HIS A 30 8.91 6.75 -12.30
N THR A 31 8.34 5.55 -12.26
CA THR A 31 8.99 4.38 -11.66
C THR A 31 8.70 3.16 -12.55
N LYS A 32 9.55 2.14 -12.47
CA LYS A 32 9.36 0.92 -13.25
C LYS A 32 8.18 0.08 -12.78
N TRP A 33 7.54 0.47 -11.66
CA TRP A 33 6.42 -0.27 -11.08
C TRP A 33 5.05 0.25 -11.54
N ARG A 34 5.01 1.35 -12.32
CA ARG A 34 3.75 1.92 -12.80
C ARG A 34 3.04 0.98 -13.76
N GLY A 35 1.70 0.95 -13.69
CA GLY A 35 0.88 0.16 -14.59
C GLY A 35 0.96 0.64 -16.03
N GLY A 36 1.01 -0.27 -16.99
CA GLY A 36 1.09 0.06 -18.41
C GLY A 36 2.24 1.02 -18.71
N ASP A 37 1.95 2.06 -19.48
CA ASP A 37 2.92 3.07 -19.86
C ASP A 37 2.83 4.34 -19.00
N ALA A 38 2.13 4.25 -17.87
CA ALA A 38 1.91 5.41 -17.01
C ALA A 38 3.22 5.91 -16.40
N THR A 39 3.33 7.24 -16.27
CA THR A 39 4.47 7.88 -15.62
C THR A 39 4.10 8.48 -14.26
N THR A 40 2.80 8.62 -13.97
CA THR A 40 2.30 9.12 -12.69
C THR A 40 1.21 8.20 -12.18
N ILE A 41 0.85 8.34 -10.88
CA ILE A 41 -0.24 7.54 -10.32
C ILE A 41 -1.56 7.87 -11.00
N ILE A 42 -1.82 9.14 -11.33
CA ILE A 42 -3.05 9.52 -12.03
C ILE A 42 -3.13 8.81 -13.38
N GLU A 43 -2.04 8.81 -14.14
CA GLU A 43 -1.99 8.12 -15.43
C GLU A 43 -2.18 6.61 -15.26
N GLU A 44 -1.64 6.05 -14.17
CA GLU A 44 -1.81 4.64 -13.85
C GLU A 44 -3.29 4.30 -13.70
N PHE A 45 -4.06 5.14 -12.99
CA PHE A 45 -5.50 4.93 -12.85
C PHE A 45 -6.22 5.06 -14.18
N ASN A 46 -5.78 5.95 -15.06
CA ASN A 46 -6.33 6.04 -16.41
C ASN A 46 -6.08 4.76 -17.21
N VAL A 47 -4.88 4.19 -17.11
CA VAL A 47 -4.54 2.92 -17.76
C VAL A 47 -5.46 1.80 -17.25
N TYR A 48 -5.78 1.81 -15.97
CA TYR A 48 -6.68 0.81 -15.38
C TYR A 48 -8.15 1.03 -15.75
N GLY A 49 -8.49 2.14 -16.38
CA GLY A 49 -9.88 2.48 -16.71
C GLY A 49 -10.66 3.01 -15.53
N LEU A 50 -10.00 3.55 -14.52
CA LEU A 50 -10.63 4.06 -13.32
C LEU A 50 -10.77 5.58 -13.36
N SER A 51 -11.84 6.11 -12.74
CA SER A 51 -12.13 7.54 -12.75
C SER A 51 -11.19 8.32 -11.83
N LYS A 52 -11.14 9.64 -12.04
CA LYS A 52 -10.39 10.54 -11.16
C LYS A 52 -10.97 10.53 -9.74
N SER A 53 -12.30 10.42 -9.62
CA SER A 53 -12.92 10.32 -8.28
C SER A 53 -12.47 9.08 -7.54
N PHE A 54 -12.33 7.97 -8.26
CA PHE A 54 -11.82 6.73 -7.68
C PHE A 54 -10.37 6.91 -7.24
N TYR A 55 -9.55 7.57 -8.07
CA TYR A 55 -8.17 7.88 -7.71
C TYR A 55 -8.09 8.69 -6.41
N VAL A 56 -8.89 9.75 -6.29
CA VAL A 56 -8.88 10.58 -5.08
C VAL A 56 -9.29 9.77 -3.86
N THR A 57 -10.31 8.92 -3.99
CA THR A 57 -10.76 8.06 -2.89
C THR A 57 -9.64 7.12 -2.43
N ILE A 58 -8.97 6.45 -3.35
CA ILE A 58 -7.87 5.53 -3.02
C ILE A 58 -6.69 6.30 -2.42
N TYR A 59 -6.39 7.49 -2.96
CA TYR A 59 -5.35 8.37 -2.42
C TYR A 59 -5.60 8.64 -0.93
N ILE A 60 -6.81 9.12 -0.62
CA ILE A 60 -7.18 9.44 0.77
C ILE A 60 -7.10 8.20 1.64
N LEU A 61 -7.64 7.07 1.18
CA LEU A 61 -7.63 5.84 1.95
C LEU A 61 -6.21 5.34 2.23
N LYS A 62 -5.35 5.30 1.22
CA LYS A 62 -3.98 4.79 1.40
C LYS A 62 -3.17 5.68 2.32
N VAL A 63 -3.23 6.99 2.14
CA VAL A 63 -2.51 7.93 2.99
C VAL A 63 -3.02 7.85 4.42
N SER A 64 -4.34 7.84 4.60
CA SER A 64 -4.96 7.77 5.94
C SER A 64 -4.59 6.47 6.64
N LEU A 65 -4.68 5.33 5.95
CA LEU A 65 -4.36 4.04 6.55
C LEU A 65 -2.86 3.91 6.85
N ALA A 66 -2.00 4.49 6.03
CA ALA A 66 -0.56 4.50 6.32
C ALA A 66 -0.26 5.31 7.58
N ILE A 67 -0.92 6.45 7.75
CA ILE A 67 -0.79 7.25 8.96
C ILE A 67 -1.33 6.49 10.17
N LEU A 68 -2.49 5.83 10.03
CA LEU A 68 -3.05 5.02 11.10
C LEU A 68 -2.13 3.86 11.46
N LEU A 69 -1.49 3.24 10.48
CA LEU A 69 -0.54 2.15 10.74
C LEU A 69 0.64 2.65 11.58
N LEU A 70 1.17 3.82 11.26
CA LEU A 70 2.24 4.41 12.06
C LEU A 70 1.75 4.78 13.46
N ALA A 71 0.54 5.34 13.58
CA ALA A 71 -0.05 5.67 14.87
C ALA A 71 -0.32 4.41 15.70
N SER A 72 -0.53 3.27 15.05
CA SER A 72 -0.78 2.01 15.74
C SER A 72 0.42 1.51 16.54
N ILE A 73 1.59 2.09 16.33
CA ILE A 73 2.77 1.79 17.16
C ILE A 73 2.49 2.20 18.60
N GLN A 74 1.76 3.31 18.81
CA GLN A 74 1.36 3.78 20.13
C GLN A 74 -0.05 3.29 20.52
N PHE A 75 -0.93 3.09 19.56
CA PHE A 75 -2.34 2.76 19.79
C PHE A 75 -2.67 1.44 19.11
N ASP A 76 -2.39 0.33 19.79
CA ASP A 76 -2.55 -1.03 19.25
C ASP A 76 -3.91 -1.30 18.63
N VAL A 77 -4.96 -0.65 19.13
CA VAL A 77 -6.33 -0.86 18.64
C VAL A 77 -6.45 -0.51 17.14
N LEU A 78 -5.56 0.33 16.61
CA LEU A 78 -5.58 0.74 15.21
C LEU A 78 -4.90 -0.27 14.28
N THR A 79 -4.19 -1.26 14.83
CA THR A 79 -3.34 -2.16 14.02
C THR A 79 -4.14 -2.98 13.02
N LEU A 80 -5.22 -3.66 13.46
CA LEU A 80 -5.97 -4.53 12.55
C LEU A 80 -6.64 -3.74 11.44
N VAL A 81 -7.27 -2.62 11.75
CA VAL A 81 -7.95 -1.80 10.76
C VAL A 81 -6.96 -1.29 9.71
N SER A 82 -5.84 -0.74 10.16
CA SER A 82 -4.86 -0.17 9.21
C SER A 82 -4.16 -1.23 8.39
N SER A 83 -3.71 -2.33 9.00
CA SER A 83 -2.99 -3.38 8.28
C SER A 83 -3.90 -4.13 7.31
N LEU A 84 -5.09 -4.52 7.73
CA LEU A 84 -6.03 -5.23 6.85
C LEU A 84 -6.55 -4.30 5.76
N GLY A 85 -6.82 -3.03 6.09
CA GLY A 85 -7.24 -2.05 5.10
C GLY A 85 -6.19 -1.85 4.01
N LEU A 86 -4.93 -1.70 4.40
CA LEU A 86 -3.84 -1.58 3.43
C LEU A 86 -3.65 -2.85 2.61
N ALA A 87 -3.75 -4.02 3.26
CA ALA A 87 -3.64 -5.29 2.54
C ALA A 87 -4.70 -5.40 1.45
N LEU A 88 -5.93 -4.99 1.76
CA LEU A 88 -7.03 -5.01 0.80
C LEU A 88 -6.77 -4.06 -0.38
N LEU A 89 -6.31 -2.85 -0.10
CA LEU A 89 -5.99 -1.90 -1.16
C LEU A 89 -4.82 -2.36 -2.03
N LEU A 90 -3.83 -3.00 -1.42
CA LEU A 90 -2.69 -3.55 -2.16
C LEU A 90 -3.11 -4.73 -3.03
N LEU A 91 -4.04 -5.56 -2.54
CA LEU A 91 -4.62 -6.62 -3.36
C LEU A 91 -5.30 -6.02 -4.59
N GLY A 92 -6.04 -4.91 -4.41
CA GLY A 92 -6.65 -4.19 -5.52
C GLY A 92 -5.61 -3.76 -6.55
N SER A 93 -4.45 -3.27 -6.09
CA SER A 93 -3.36 -2.89 -7.00
C SER A 93 -2.86 -4.09 -7.81
N ILE A 94 -2.69 -5.24 -7.17
CA ILE A 94 -2.27 -6.47 -7.85
C ILE A 94 -3.30 -6.84 -8.92
N LEU A 95 -4.58 -6.79 -8.58
CA LEU A 95 -5.64 -7.13 -9.52
C LEU A 95 -5.66 -6.18 -10.73
N MET A 96 -5.34 -4.89 -10.52
CA MET A 96 -5.27 -3.95 -11.62
C MET A 96 -4.09 -4.24 -12.56
N HIS A 97 -2.93 -4.61 -12.02
CA HIS A 97 -1.80 -5.04 -12.85
C HIS A 97 -2.16 -6.27 -13.68
N VAL A 98 -2.87 -7.23 -13.08
CA VAL A 98 -3.34 -8.42 -13.80
C VAL A 98 -4.34 -8.02 -14.90
N LYS A 99 -5.25 -7.11 -14.59
CA LYS A 99 -6.27 -6.64 -15.54
C LYS A 99 -5.64 -6.06 -16.81
N VAL A 100 -4.58 -5.27 -16.68
CA VAL A 100 -3.91 -4.65 -17.82
C VAL A 100 -2.76 -5.51 -18.37
N LYS A 101 -2.61 -6.73 -17.87
CA LYS A 101 -1.62 -7.70 -18.33
C LYS A 101 -0.20 -7.20 -18.23
N ASP A 102 0.11 -6.49 -17.13
CA ASP A 102 1.48 -6.05 -16.86
C ASP A 102 2.40 -7.25 -16.59
N VAL A 103 3.70 -7.03 -16.82
CA VAL A 103 4.70 -8.04 -16.45
C VAL A 103 4.67 -8.24 -14.93
N TRP A 104 4.95 -9.47 -14.51
CA TRP A 104 4.78 -9.89 -13.12
C TRP A 104 5.50 -9.01 -12.10
N TYR A 105 6.70 -8.48 -12.44
CA TYR A 105 7.49 -7.73 -11.48
C TYR A 105 6.83 -6.40 -11.06
N LYS A 106 5.90 -5.87 -11.86
CA LYS A 106 5.19 -4.63 -11.50
C LYS A 106 4.26 -4.82 -10.31
N SER A 107 3.81 -6.05 -10.06
CA SER A 107 2.99 -6.37 -8.89
C SER A 107 3.82 -6.67 -7.65
N PHE A 108 5.15 -6.78 -7.79
CA PHE A 108 6.00 -7.22 -6.70
C PHE A 108 5.93 -6.31 -5.47
N PRO A 109 6.06 -4.97 -5.58
CA PRO A 109 5.96 -4.12 -4.39
C PRO A 109 4.62 -4.25 -3.68
N ALA A 110 3.52 -4.29 -4.44
CA ALA A 110 2.19 -4.44 -3.84
C ALA A 110 2.05 -5.78 -3.13
N PHE A 111 2.55 -6.84 -3.75
CA PHE A 111 2.50 -8.18 -3.16
C PHE A 111 3.34 -8.24 -1.87
N LEU A 112 4.55 -7.70 -1.91
CA LEU A 112 5.44 -7.68 -0.76
C LEU A 112 4.80 -6.94 0.41
N PHE A 113 4.31 -5.73 0.17
CA PHE A 113 3.69 -4.92 1.23
C PHE A 113 2.37 -5.53 1.71
N MET A 114 1.62 -6.18 0.82
CA MET A 114 0.42 -6.92 1.23
C MET A 114 0.77 -8.03 2.21
N LEU A 115 1.80 -8.83 1.90
CA LEU A 115 2.24 -9.90 2.80
C LEU A 115 2.71 -9.34 4.13
N MET A 116 3.46 -8.24 4.12
CA MET A 116 3.93 -7.61 5.36
C MET A 116 2.76 -7.14 6.23
N ASN A 117 1.72 -6.56 5.61
CA ASN A 117 0.53 -6.15 6.33
C ASN A 117 -0.22 -7.35 6.90
N LEU A 118 -0.31 -8.44 6.16
CA LEU A 118 -0.96 -9.66 6.65
C LEU A 118 -0.20 -10.28 7.81
N VAL A 119 1.13 -10.23 7.79
CA VAL A 119 1.96 -10.68 8.90
C VAL A 119 1.68 -9.83 10.15
N ILE A 120 1.62 -8.51 10.00
CA ILE A 120 1.27 -7.62 11.11
C ILE A 120 -0.09 -7.99 11.69
N ALA A 121 -1.09 -8.16 10.83
CA ALA A 121 -2.44 -8.49 11.28
C ALA A 121 -2.47 -9.82 12.01
N PHE A 122 -1.81 -10.84 11.47
CA PHE A 122 -1.78 -12.18 12.07
C PHE A 122 -1.10 -12.15 13.44
N LEU A 123 0.04 -11.48 13.54
CA LEU A 123 0.78 -11.41 14.80
C LEU A 123 0.08 -10.51 15.85
N SER A 124 -0.89 -9.71 15.41
CA SER A 124 -1.63 -8.80 16.30
C SER A 124 -2.96 -9.34 16.76
N LEU A 125 -3.32 -10.53 16.32
CA LEU A 125 -4.58 -11.17 16.73
C LEU A 125 -4.57 -11.58 18.20
#